data_b8c77e28e7fdce9ad5335e31381e242b
#
_entry.id   b8c77e28e7fdce9ad5335e31381e242b
#
_cell.length_a   1.000
_cell.length_b   1.000
_cell.length_c   1.000
_cell.angle_alpha   90.00
_cell.angle_beta   90.00
_cell.angle_gamma   90.00
#
_symmetry.space_group_name_H-M   'P 1'
#
loop_
_entity.id
_entity.type
_entity.pdbx_description
1 polymer ?
#
loop_
_entity_poly.entity_id
_entity_poly.type
_entity_poly.pdbx_seq_one_letter_code
_entity_poly.pdbx_strand_id
1 'polypeptide(L)'
;MKQNGLYTLLQSHRKTGITIFWIVAIFFGCFCFPFVNITNVLSDAQKQISIMNLFICVLAYAEVGLLSGYIFDTKKIGVVLLINIVHIIAGMICRYFLEFGEVSNTYNFTLPNIAIHIIGILCICICGYLHAKKQIEENKEES
;
A
#
# COMPACT_ATOMS: atom_id res chain seq x y z
N MET A 1 2.13 -31.03 -2.31
CA MET A 1 2.40 -29.73 -2.97
C MET A 1 1.20 -28.81 -2.73
N LYS A 2 1.32 -27.85 -1.85
CA LYS A 2 0.34 -26.74 -1.76
C LYS A 2 0.87 -25.59 -2.63
N GLN A 3 0.59 -25.62 -3.93
CA GLN A 3 0.71 -24.41 -4.73
C GLN A 3 -0.09 -23.31 -4.03
N ASN A 4 0.51 -22.14 -3.91
CA ASN A 4 -0.13 -21.00 -3.29
C ASN A 4 -1.37 -20.66 -4.15
N GLY A 5 -2.56 -21.14 -3.74
CA GLY A 5 -3.78 -21.08 -4.54
C GLY A 5 -4.13 -19.67 -5.00
N LEU A 6 -3.75 -18.66 -4.19
CA LEU A 6 -3.91 -17.25 -4.53
C LEU A 6 -3.02 -16.85 -5.72
N TYR A 7 -1.75 -17.26 -5.73
CA TYR A 7 -0.85 -16.96 -6.85
C TYR A 7 -1.36 -17.57 -8.17
N THR A 8 -1.74 -18.86 -8.13
CA THR A 8 -2.27 -19.54 -9.30
C THR A 8 -3.55 -18.90 -9.81
N LEU A 9 -4.45 -18.51 -8.91
CA LEU A 9 -5.70 -17.81 -9.25
C LEU A 9 -5.42 -16.44 -9.90
N LEU A 10 -4.52 -15.65 -9.33
CA LEU A 10 -4.19 -14.33 -9.86
C LEU A 10 -3.47 -14.41 -11.21
N GLN A 11 -2.66 -15.43 -11.44
CA GLN A 11 -2.02 -15.64 -12.74
C GLN A 11 -2.98 -16.14 -13.81
N SER A 12 -3.93 -17.04 -13.47
CA SER A 12 -4.94 -17.52 -14.41
C SER A 12 -5.91 -16.43 -14.85
N HIS A 13 -6.18 -15.43 -13.98
CA HIS A 13 -7.07 -14.30 -14.25
C HIS A 13 -6.32 -12.95 -14.17
N ARG A 14 -5.13 -12.88 -14.77
CA ARG A 14 -4.20 -11.75 -14.61
C ARG A 14 -4.83 -10.37 -14.87
N LYS A 15 -5.65 -10.23 -15.91
CA LYS A 15 -6.31 -8.93 -16.20
C LYS A 15 -7.24 -8.50 -15.08
N THR A 16 -8.06 -9.43 -14.59
CA THR A 16 -8.96 -9.18 -13.44
C THR A 16 -8.16 -8.87 -12.18
N GLY A 17 -7.07 -9.62 -11.94
CA GLY A 17 -6.17 -9.38 -10.82
C GLY A 17 -5.55 -7.98 -10.84
N ILE A 18 -5.10 -7.50 -11.99
CA ILE A 18 -4.57 -6.13 -12.15
C ILE A 18 -5.64 -5.09 -11.83
N THR A 19 -6.87 -5.29 -12.33
CA THR A 19 -7.97 -4.35 -12.06
C THR A 19 -8.29 -4.30 -10.56
N ILE A 20 -8.41 -5.45 -9.91
CA ILE A 20 -8.66 -5.53 -8.45
C ILE A 20 -7.51 -4.87 -7.69
N PHE A 21 -6.26 -5.14 -8.08
CA PHE A 21 -5.09 -4.51 -7.46
C PHE A 21 -5.19 -2.98 -7.47
N TRP A 22 -5.49 -2.39 -8.62
CA TRP A 22 -5.58 -0.94 -8.75
C TRP A 22 -6.72 -0.35 -7.91
N ILE A 23 -7.89 -0.99 -7.90
CA ILE A 23 -9.03 -0.56 -7.08
C ILE A 23 -8.65 -0.59 -5.59
N VAL A 24 -8.09 -1.70 -5.12
CA VAL A 24 -7.71 -1.87 -3.71
C VAL A 24 -6.58 -0.92 -3.32
N ALA A 25 -5.56 -0.77 -4.17
CA ALA A 25 -4.42 0.09 -3.89
C ALA A 25 -4.79 1.57 -3.84
N ILE A 26 -5.64 2.04 -4.77
CA ILE A 26 -6.14 3.43 -4.75
C ILE A 26 -7.06 3.65 -3.55
N PHE A 27 -7.93 2.69 -3.23
CA PHE A 27 -8.80 2.75 -2.05
C PHE A 27 -7.97 2.90 -0.76
N PHE A 28 -6.98 2.05 -0.53
CA PHE A 28 -6.10 2.18 0.61
C PHE A 28 -5.29 3.49 0.57
N GLY A 29 -4.79 3.91 -0.59
CA GLY A 29 -4.12 5.20 -0.76
C GLY A 29 -5.00 6.37 -0.35
N CYS A 30 -6.29 6.32 -0.65
CA CYS A 30 -7.25 7.36 -0.30
C CYS A 30 -7.61 7.35 1.21
N PHE A 31 -7.91 6.19 1.78
CA PHE A 31 -8.43 6.10 3.15
C PHE A 31 -7.35 5.97 4.23
N CYS A 32 -6.19 5.45 3.89
CA CYS A 32 -5.06 5.35 4.81
C CYS A 32 -4.15 6.58 4.79
N PHE A 33 -4.31 7.50 3.87
CA PHE A 33 -3.67 8.80 3.89
C PHE A 33 -4.61 9.84 4.51
N PRO A 34 -4.19 10.68 5.44
CA PRO A 34 -2.86 10.78 6.00
C PRO A 34 -2.63 9.87 7.19
N PHE A 35 -1.42 9.40 7.28
CA PHE A 35 -0.93 8.87 8.55
C PHE A 35 -0.86 10.01 9.56
N VAL A 36 -1.33 9.82 10.71
CA VAL A 36 -1.00 10.53 11.94
C VAL A 36 -0.27 11.86 11.79
N ASN A 37 -0.92 12.92 12.11
CA ASN A 37 -0.25 14.18 12.39
C ASN A 37 0.52 14.03 13.72
N ILE A 38 1.80 13.62 13.63
CA ILE A 38 2.66 13.34 14.79
C ILE A 38 3.00 14.62 15.56
N THR A 39 2.69 15.79 15.00
CA THR A 39 3.29 17.05 15.42
C THR A 39 2.51 17.83 16.46
N ASN A 40 1.30 17.44 16.86
CA ASN A 40 0.55 18.23 17.83
C ASN A 40 -0.02 17.39 18.98
N VAL A 41 -0.02 18.00 20.15
CA VAL A 41 -0.52 17.56 21.44
C VAL A 41 -1.89 16.87 21.33
N LEU A 42 -1.85 15.60 20.94
CA LEU A 42 -3.03 14.76 20.89
C LEU A 42 -3.39 14.35 22.32
N SER A 43 -4.66 14.36 22.65
CA SER A 43 -5.16 13.70 23.85
C SER A 43 -4.79 12.20 23.83
N ASP A 44 -4.71 11.55 24.99
CA ASP A 44 -4.33 10.13 25.05
C ASP A 44 -5.29 9.23 24.24
N ALA A 45 -6.58 9.57 24.17
CA ALA A 45 -7.55 8.89 23.31
C ALA A 45 -7.23 9.07 21.83
N GLN A 46 -6.84 10.26 21.41
CA GLN A 46 -6.45 10.52 20.01
C GLN A 46 -5.14 9.83 19.63
N LYS A 47 -4.19 9.71 20.56
CA LYS A 47 -2.96 8.93 20.36
C LYS A 47 -3.25 7.44 20.14
N GLN A 48 -4.18 6.88 20.92
CA GLN A 48 -4.58 5.48 20.80
C GLN A 48 -5.24 5.18 19.45
N ILE A 49 -6.16 6.04 18.99
CA ILE A 49 -6.79 5.95 17.68
C ILE A 49 -5.73 6.08 16.57
N SER A 50 -4.77 6.97 16.74
CA SER A 50 -3.67 7.17 15.79
C SER A 50 -2.78 5.94 15.63
N ILE A 51 -2.44 5.27 16.73
CA ILE A 51 -1.62 4.03 16.72
C ILE A 51 -2.39 2.91 15.99
N MET A 52 -3.68 2.78 16.27
CA MET A 52 -4.53 1.77 15.61
C MET A 52 -4.63 2.01 14.11
N ASN A 53 -4.83 3.28 13.70
CA ASN A 53 -4.83 3.66 12.29
C ASN A 53 -3.49 3.37 11.62
N LEU A 54 -2.37 3.65 12.28
CA LEU A 54 -1.04 3.33 11.79
C LEU A 54 -0.90 1.82 11.54
N PHE A 55 -1.35 0.99 12.49
CA PHE A 55 -1.29 -0.47 12.35
C PHE A 55 -2.13 -0.96 11.17
N ILE A 56 -3.35 -0.47 11.02
CA ILE A 56 -4.23 -0.78 9.88
C ILE A 56 -3.57 -0.39 8.56
N CYS A 57 -2.95 0.78 8.51
CA CYS A 57 -2.25 1.25 7.32
C CYS A 57 -1.05 0.36 6.96
N VAL A 58 -0.25 -0.03 7.95
CA VAL A 58 0.88 -0.94 7.72
C VAL A 58 0.41 -2.27 7.13
N LEU A 59 -0.66 -2.85 7.69
CA LEU A 59 -1.24 -4.09 7.16
C LEU A 59 -1.76 -3.90 5.74
N ALA A 60 -2.55 -2.86 5.49
CA ALA A 60 -3.13 -2.59 4.17
C ALA A 60 -2.04 -2.43 3.09
N TYR A 61 -0.98 -1.69 3.38
CA TYR A 61 0.11 -1.51 2.40
C TYR A 61 1.03 -2.72 2.28
N ALA A 62 1.18 -3.52 3.33
CA ALA A 62 1.84 -4.82 3.22
C ALA A 62 1.08 -5.76 2.29
N GLU A 63 -0.26 -5.79 2.38
CA GLU A 63 -1.12 -6.56 1.47
C GLU A 63 -1.03 -6.05 0.02
N VAL A 64 -1.00 -4.74 -0.20
CA VAL A 64 -0.79 -4.16 -1.54
C VAL A 64 0.56 -4.61 -2.12
N GLY A 65 1.62 -4.58 -1.31
CA GLY A 65 2.94 -5.08 -1.71
C GLY A 65 2.93 -6.56 -2.06
N LEU A 66 2.28 -7.38 -1.25
CA LEU A 66 2.09 -8.82 -1.45
C LEU A 66 1.36 -9.12 -2.77
N LEU A 67 0.22 -8.45 -3.00
CA LEU A 67 -0.55 -8.56 -4.23
C LEU A 67 0.27 -8.14 -5.45
N SER A 68 1.05 -7.05 -5.35
CA SER A 68 1.92 -6.62 -6.44
C SER A 68 2.97 -7.68 -6.79
N GLY A 69 3.52 -8.39 -5.80
CA GLY A 69 4.45 -9.50 -6.00
C GLY A 69 3.82 -10.70 -6.71
N TYR A 70 2.56 -11.03 -6.41
CA TYR A 70 1.87 -12.14 -7.04
C TYR A 70 1.35 -11.81 -8.44
N ILE A 71 0.90 -10.59 -8.69
CA ILE A 71 0.30 -10.18 -9.97
C ILE A 71 1.36 -9.80 -10.99
N PHE A 72 2.32 -8.99 -10.57
CA PHE A 72 3.40 -8.51 -11.44
C PHE A 72 4.62 -9.44 -11.30
N ASP A 73 4.58 -10.57 -11.97
CA ASP A 73 5.68 -11.55 -11.94
C ASP A 73 6.93 -11.00 -12.67
N THR A 74 7.56 -10.01 -12.07
CA THR A 74 8.75 -9.34 -12.58
C THR A 74 9.89 -9.42 -11.57
N LYS A 75 11.11 -9.64 -12.07
CA LYS A 75 12.33 -9.53 -11.25
C LYS A 75 12.85 -8.09 -11.14
N LYS A 76 12.23 -7.15 -11.89
CA LYS A 76 12.67 -5.75 -11.93
C LYS A 76 11.97 -4.95 -10.84
N ILE A 77 12.60 -4.85 -9.68
CA ILE A 77 12.06 -4.12 -8.53
C ILE A 77 11.69 -2.65 -8.88
N GLY A 78 12.43 -2.02 -9.78
CA GLY A 78 12.13 -0.65 -10.22
C GLY A 78 10.75 -0.51 -10.89
N VAL A 79 10.28 -1.54 -11.59
CA VAL A 79 8.93 -1.53 -12.19
C VAL A 79 7.86 -1.59 -11.09
N VAL A 80 8.07 -2.43 -10.08
CA VAL A 80 7.15 -2.55 -8.94
C VAL A 80 7.11 -1.26 -8.13
N LEU A 81 8.27 -0.64 -7.90
CA LEU A 81 8.35 0.66 -7.26
C LEU A 81 7.56 1.73 -8.02
N LEU A 82 7.73 1.80 -9.34
CA LEU A 82 7.00 2.74 -10.18
C LEU A 82 5.48 2.52 -10.10
N ILE A 83 5.02 1.28 -10.18
CA ILE A 83 3.61 0.94 -10.03
C ILE A 83 3.08 1.38 -8.67
N ASN A 84 3.84 1.12 -7.60
CA ASN A 84 3.44 1.51 -6.25
C ASN A 84 3.42 3.03 -6.07
N ILE A 85 4.37 3.77 -6.63
CA ILE A 85 4.36 5.24 -6.62
C ILE A 85 3.12 5.78 -7.32
N VAL A 86 2.78 5.26 -8.49
CA VAL A 86 1.60 5.72 -9.25
C VAL A 86 0.31 5.51 -8.45
N HIS A 87 0.13 4.36 -7.82
CA HIS A 87 -1.10 4.14 -7.04
C HIS A 87 -1.15 4.97 -5.74
N ILE A 88 -0.01 5.21 -5.09
CA ILE A 88 0.06 6.10 -3.92
C ILE A 88 -0.36 7.52 -4.31
N ILE A 89 0.20 8.05 -5.39
CA ILE A 89 -0.14 9.38 -5.90
C ILE A 89 -1.63 9.44 -6.28
N ALA A 90 -2.16 8.45 -6.97
CA ALA A 90 -3.58 8.39 -7.32
C ALA A 90 -4.48 8.40 -6.09
N GLY A 91 -4.15 7.61 -5.05
CA GLY A 91 -4.85 7.61 -3.77
C GLY A 91 -4.79 8.95 -3.06
N MET A 92 -3.62 9.61 -3.04
CA MET A 92 -3.45 10.94 -2.48
C MET A 92 -4.29 12.00 -3.21
N ILE A 93 -4.34 11.94 -4.54
CA ILE A 93 -5.18 12.83 -5.35
C ILE A 93 -6.66 12.63 -5.00
N CYS A 94 -7.12 11.39 -4.91
CA CYS A 94 -8.50 11.09 -4.50
C CYS A 94 -8.79 11.66 -3.11
N ARG A 95 -7.87 11.49 -2.16
CA ARG A 95 -8.02 12.03 -0.79
C ARG A 95 -8.05 13.56 -0.78
N TYR A 96 -7.20 14.21 -1.56
CA TYR A 96 -7.19 15.67 -1.69
C TYR A 96 -8.56 16.20 -2.10
N PHE A 97 -9.20 15.57 -3.08
CA PHE A 97 -10.53 16.00 -3.52
C PHE A 97 -11.63 15.69 -2.50
N LEU A 98 -11.53 14.59 -1.75
CA LEU A 98 -12.47 14.28 -0.69
C LEU A 98 -12.42 15.28 0.48
N GLU A 99 -11.23 15.80 0.79
CA GLU A 99 -11.02 16.78 1.85
C GLU A 99 -10.98 18.24 1.33
N PHE A 100 -11.37 18.45 0.07
CA PHE A 100 -11.30 19.78 -0.53
C PHE A 100 -12.19 20.78 0.22
N GLY A 101 -11.57 21.86 0.72
CA GLY A 101 -12.24 22.87 1.54
C GLY A 101 -12.29 22.58 3.03
N GLU A 102 -11.82 21.42 3.49
CA GLU A 102 -11.68 21.10 4.91
C GLU A 102 -10.35 21.59 5.48
N VAL A 103 -10.34 21.91 6.78
CA VAL A 103 -9.13 22.33 7.50
C VAL A 103 -8.09 21.22 7.50
N SER A 104 -8.53 19.96 7.56
CA SER A 104 -7.66 18.77 7.50
C SER A 104 -6.79 18.73 6.26
N ASN A 105 -7.30 19.18 5.11
CA ASN A 105 -6.57 19.24 3.85
C ASN A 105 -5.25 20.04 3.98
N THR A 106 -5.30 21.19 4.65
CA THR A 106 -4.12 22.06 4.83
C THR A 106 -3.01 21.38 5.64
N TYR A 107 -3.38 20.57 6.63
CA TYR A 107 -2.39 19.87 7.47
C TYR A 107 -1.87 18.60 6.80
N ASN A 108 -2.70 17.90 6.06
CA ASN A 108 -2.39 16.63 5.45
C ASN A 108 -1.45 16.79 4.24
N PHE A 109 -1.69 17.79 3.42
CA PHE A 109 -0.98 18.00 2.15
C PHE A 109 0.22 18.97 2.26
N THR A 110 0.93 18.91 3.36
CA THR A 110 2.24 19.58 3.47
C THR A 110 3.34 18.71 2.84
N LEU A 111 4.33 19.36 2.24
CA LEU A 111 5.43 18.64 1.58
C LEU A 111 6.14 17.61 2.48
N PRO A 112 6.48 17.92 3.76
CA PRO A 112 7.08 16.93 4.64
C PRO A 112 6.17 15.73 4.90
N ASN A 113 4.87 15.95 5.10
CA ASN A 113 3.91 14.89 5.37
C ASN A 113 3.77 13.96 4.15
N ILE A 114 3.64 14.52 2.95
CA ILE A 114 3.61 13.79 1.69
C ILE A 114 4.88 12.94 1.52
N ALA A 115 6.06 13.52 1.72
CA ALA A 115 7.32 12.82 1.55
C ALA A 115 7.48 11.64 2.53
N ILE A 116 7.17 11.84 3.81
CA ILE A 116 7.23 10.80 4.84
C ILE A 116 6.27 9.65 4.48
N HIS A 117 5.05 9.97 4.04
CA HIS A 117 4.07 8.96 3.65
C HIS A 117 4.52 8.15 2.45
N ILE A 118 4.98 8.80 1.39
CA ILE A 118 5.48 8.10 0.19
C ILE A 118 6.61 7.16 0.57
N ILE A 119 7.59 7.62 1.33
CA ILE A 119 8.73 6.79 1.74
C ILE A 119 8.27 5.61 2.61
N GLY A 120 7.44 5.87 3.63
CA GLY A 120 6.96 4.84 4.54
C GLY A 120 6.15 3.77 3.82
N ILE A 121 5.20 4.19 2.97
CA ILE A 121 4.37 3.28 2.18
C ILE A 121 5.20 2.45 1.22
N LEU A 122 6.16 3.06 0.52
CA LEU A 122 7.06 2.33 -0.38
C LEU A 122 7.87 1.27 0.36
N CYS A 123 8.41 1.58 1.53
CA CYS A 123 9.12 0.59 2.35
C CYS A 123 8.23 -0.61 2.70
N ILE A 124 6.99 -0.34 3.13
CA ILE A 124 6.03 -1.40 3.49
C ILE A 124 5.66 -2.24 2.26
N CYS A 125 5.35 -1.59 1.12
CA CYS A 125 5.04 -2.29 -0.13
C CYS A 125 6.22 -3.16 -0.61
N ILE A 126 7.45 -2.68 -0.49
CA ILE A 126 8.65 -3.44 -0.84
C ILE A 126 8.77 -4.68 0.04
N CYS A 127 8.58 -4.56 1.35
CA CYS A 127 8.61 -5.70 2.26
C CYS A 127 7.58 -6.77 1.87
N GLY A 128 6.34 -6.37 1.59
CA GLY A 128 5.29 -7.27 1.13
C GLY A 128 5.63 -7.94 -0.21
N TYR A 129 6.15 -7.18 -1.16
CA TYR A 129 6.60 -7.69 -2.46
C TYR A 129 7.72 -8.73 -2.31
N LEU A 130 8.74 -8.44 -1.52
CA LEU A 130 9.87 -9.36 -1.30
C LEU A 130 9.41 -10.65 -0.62
N HIS A 131 8.48 -10.54 0.33
CA HIS A 131 7.88 -11.71 0.97
C HIS A 131 7.13 -12.59 -0.04
N ALA A 132 6.32 -12.00 -0.93
CA ALA A 132 5.64 -12.73 -1.98
C ALA A 132 6.61 -13.45 -2.93
N LYS A 133 7.69 -12.79 -3.32
CA LYS A 133 8.71 -13.38 -4.18
C LYS A 133 9.40 -14.58 -3.54
N LYS A 134 9.78 -14.46 -2.28
CA LYS A 134 10.35 -15.56 -1.51
C LYS A 134 9.41 -16.77 -1.49
N GLN A 135 8.13 -16.56 -1.20
CA GLN A 135 7.13 -17.64 -1.21
C GLN A 135 6.99 -18.32 -2.58
N ILE A 136 7.06 -17.53 -3.67
CA ILE A 136 6.99 -18.10 -5.03
C ILE A 136 8.22 -18.94 -5.34
N GLU A 137 9.41 -18.51 -4.93
CA GLU A 137 10.67 -19.21 -5.15
C GLU A 137 10.70 -20.52 -4.35
N GLU A 138 10.36 -20.51 -3.07
CA GLU A 138 10.28 -21.69 -2.22
C GLU A 138 9.32 -22.75 -2.80
N ASN A 139 8.15 -22.35 -3.27
CA ASN A 139 7.18 -23.26 -3.90
C ASN A 139 7.67 -23.86 -5.24
N LYS A 140 8.60 -23.19 -5.95
CA LYS A 140 9.21 -23.71 -7.19
C LYS A 140 10.32 -24.73 -6.92
N GLU A 141 11.02 -24.59 -5.82
CA GLU A 141 12.08 -25.53 -5.43
C GLU A 141 11.51 -26.85 -4.90
N GLU A 142 10.31 -26.84 -4.33
CA GLU A 142 9.60 -28.03 -3.82
C GLU A 142 8.84 -28.81 -4.91
N SER A 143 8.76 -28.31 -6.13
CA SER A 143 7.97 -28.91 -7.23
C SER A 143 8.87 -29.58 -8.26
#